data_2360c0801f33018f31fe81a696581022
#
_entry.id   2360c0801f33018f31fe81a696581022
#
_cell.length_a   1.000
_cell.length_b   1.000
_cell.length_c   1.000
_cell.angle_alpha   90.00
_cell.angle_beta   90.00
_cell.angle_gamma   90.00
#
_symmetry.space_group_name_H-M   'P 1'
#
loop_
_entity.id
_entity.type
_entity.pdbx_description
1 polymer ?
#
loop_
_entity_poly.entity_id
_entity_poly.type
_entity_poly.pdbx_seq_one_letter_code
_entity_poly.pdbx_strand_id
1 'polypeptide(L)'
;VLVVGFGNSAGEIALECAEAGLEVGMSVRGPINIVPLEMFGIPTATIAITQQHFPYGFADAVNAPFLRLRYRDMGKLGLQKSAKGPLTNMAEKSRTPLIDIGTMAEIIAGKIRIYPGIESSDRQQVHFVDGRSADFDAIILATGYRPSLETILPDFAEKFEGAERPKRRELQPGNDGMYFCGFNTASTGLLRQIGIEAVSIARSRAER
;
A
#
# COMPACT_ATOMS: atom_id res chain seq x y z
N VAL A 1 20.85 -3.84 6.62
CA VAL A 1 19.49 -3.50 7.12
C VAL A 1 18.46 -4.36 6.42
N LEU A 2 17.46 -4.89 7.16
CA LEU A 2 16.30 -5.58 6.58
C LEU A 2 15.04 -4.72 6.75
N VAL A 3 14.38 -4.37 5.65
CA VAL A 3 13.07 -3.71 5.64
C VAL A 3 11.98 -4.77 5.43
N VAL A 4 11.08 -4.92 6.39
CA VAL A 4 10.00 -5.92 6.32
C VAL A 4 8.72 -5.29 5.79
N GLY A 5 8.32 -5.67 4.57
CA GLY A 5 7.17 -5.15 3.86
C GLY A 5 7.49 -4.75 2.43
N PHE A 6 6.44 -4.38 1.67
CA PHE A 6 6.54 -3.90 0.29
C PHE A 6 5.43 -2.89 -0.03
N GLY A 7 5.11 -2.01 0.92
CA GLY A 7 4.26 -0.85 0.72
C GLY A 7 5.09 0.40 0.45
N ASN A 8 4.44 1.56 0.29
CA ASN A 8 5.12 2.83 0.01
C ASN A 8 6.21 3.15 1.04
N SER A 9 5.89 3.09 2.34
CA SER A 9 6.89 3.32 3.39
C SER A 9 8.07 2.34 3.31
N ALA A 10 7.82 1.05 3.01
CA ALA A 10 8.89 0.08 2.87
C ALA A 10 9.79 0.39 1.68
N GLY A 11 9.20 0.78 0.54
CA GLY A 11 9.94 1.14 -0.67
C GLY A 11 10.78 2.40 -0.48
N GLU A 12 10.22 3.43 0.13
CA GLU A 12 10.90 4.70 0.41
C GLU A 12 12.07 4.49 1.40
N ILE A 13 11.84 3.81 2.52
CA ILE A 13 12.88 3.51 3.51
C ILE A 13 14.01 2.67 2.90
N ALA A 14 13.67 1.64 2.11
CA ALA A 14 14.68 0.80 1.47
C ALA A 14 15.51 1.60 0.45
N LEU A 15 14.87 2.49 -0.30
CA LEU A 15 15.54 3.38 -1.25
C LEU A 15 16.51 4.32 -0.55
N GLU A 16 16.06 5.04 0.49
CA GLU A 16 16.89 5.96 1.27
C GLU A 16 18.09 5.23 1.92
N CYS A 17 17.88 4.03 2.48
CA CYS A 17 18.97 3.22 3.00
C CYS A 17 19.99 2.82 1.92
N ALA A 18 19.52 2.44 0.72
CA ALA A 18 20.41 2.08 -0.38
C ALA A 18 21.19 3.30 -0.92
N GLU A 19 20.54 4.46 -1.01
CA GLU A 19 21.18 5.73 -1.40
C GLU A 19 22.21 6.19 -0.38
N ALA A 20 22.00 5.88 0.91
CA ALA A 20 22.98 6.10 1.97
C ALA A 20 24.17 5.10 1.94
N GLY A 21 24.19 4.16 0.99
CA GLY A 21 25.27 3.21 0.80
C GLY A 21 25.20 1.98 1.73
N LEU A 22 24.05 1.72 2.36
CA LEU A 22 23.87 0.55 3.22
C LEU A 22 23.54 -0.69 2.37
N GLU A 23 23.92 -1.88 2.88
CA GLU A 23 23.40 -3.15 2.34
C GLU A 23 21.95 -3.34 2.79
N VAL A 24 21.04 -3.41 1.81
CA VAL A 24 19.59 -3.45 2.08
C VAL A 24 18.97 -4.74 1.61
N GLY A 25 18.19 -5.38 2.49
CA GLY A 25 17.26 -6.44 2.16
C GLY A 25 15.82 -5.98 2.33
N MET A 26 14.91 -6.48 1.48
CA MET A 26 13.47 -6.34 1.68
C MET A 26 12.83 -7.71 1.82
N SER A 27 12.07 -7.93 2.90
CA SER A 27 11.28 -9.17 3.08
C SER A 27 9.87 -8.97 2.54
N VAL A 28 9.52 -9.76 1.51
CA VAL A 28 8.26 -9.67 0.77
C VAL A 28 7.52 -11.01 0.80
N ARG A 29 6.50 -11.12 1.66
CA ARG A 29 5.82 -12.40 1.93
C ARG A 29 4.77 -12.85 0.90
N GLY A 30 4.37 -11.98 -0.01
CA GLY A 30 3.26 -12.33 -0.91
C GLY A 30 3.15 -11.46 -2.13
N PRO A 31 2.13 -11.71 -2.95
CA PRO A 31 1.93 -11.00 -4.21
C PRO A 31 1.72 -9.51 -4.03
N ILE A 32 2.32 -8.74 -4.92
CA ILE A 32 2.36 -7.28 -4.88
C ILE A 32 1.84 -6.66 -6.18
N ASN A 33 1.44 -5.40 -6.07
CA ASN A 33 1.23 -4.50 -7.20
C ASN A 33 2.19 -3.33 -7.11
N ILE A 34 2.73 -2.93 -8.25
CA ILE A 34 3.61 -1.77 -8.40
C ILE A 34 3.04 -0.89 -9.50
N VAL A 35 3.05 0.40 -9.26
CA VAL A 35 2.73 1.43 -10.26
C VAL A 35 3.86 2.45 -10.29
N PRO A 36 4.24 2.97 -11.45
CA PRO A 36 5.23 4.04 -11.52
C PRO A 36 4.62 5.34 -11.00
N LEU A 37 5.47 6.27 -10.59
CA LEU A 37 5.03 7.62 -10.21
C LEU A 37 4.31 8.30 -11.38
N GLU A 38 4.83 8.09 -12.60
CA GLU A 38 4.28 8.65 -13.84
C GLU A 38 4.19 7.60 -14.95
N MET A 39 3.16 7.73 -15.78
CA MET A 39 2.98 6.96 -17.00
C MET A 39 2.88 7.95 -18.18
N PHE A 40 3.79 7.83 -19.14
CA PHE A 40 3.86 8.73 -20.31
C PHE A 40 3.96 10.22 -19.94
N GLY A 41 4.68 10.56 -18.86
CA GLY A 41 4.82 11.92 -18.36
C GLY A 41 3.59 12.46 -17.62
N ILE A 42 2.59 11.62 -17.36
CA ILE A 42 1.39 11.97 -16.59
C ILE A 42 1.45 11.26 -15.23
N PRO A 43 1.29 12.00 -14.11
CA PRO A 43 1.24 11.39 -12.79
C PRO A 43 0.19 10.26 -12.72
N THR A 44 0.56 9.10 -12.20
CA THR A 44 -0.34 7.93 -12.11
C THR A 44 -1.62 8.24 -11.33
N ALA A 45 -1.55 9.13 -10.33
CA ALA A 45 -2.74 9.61 -9.60
C ALA A 45 -3.73 10.35 -10.52
N THR A 46 -3.24 11.16 -11.47
CA THR A 46 -4.09 11.85 -12.46
C THR A 46 -4.78 10.85 -13.38
N ILE A 47 -4.06 9.81 -13.83
CA ILE A 47 -4.66 8.74 -14.63
C ILE A 47 -5.75 8.02 -13.84
N ALA A 48 -5.51 7.72 -12.56
CA ALA A 48 -6.51 7.09 -11.69
C ALA A 48 -7.75 7.99 -11.49
N ILE A 49 -7.57 9.32 -11.42
CA ILE A 49 -8.69 10.29 -11.36
C ILE A 49 -9.53 10.24 -12.64
N THR A 50 -8.91 10.22 -13.80
CA THR A 50 -9.66 10.15 -15.08
C THR A 50 -10.37 8.81 -15.25
N GLN A 51 -9.80 7.74 -14.72
CA GLN A 51 -10.34 6.38 -14.80
C GLN A 51 -11.38 6.05 -13.71
N GLN A 52 -11.64 6.93 -12.74
CA GLN A 52 -12.53 6.65 -11.59
C GLN A 52 -13.99 6.31 -11.99
N HIS A 53 -14.41 6.71 -13.17
CA HIS A 53 -15.77 6.45 -13.69
C HIS A 53 -15.89 5.11 -14.42
N PHE A 54 -14.80 4.41 -14.67
CA PHE A 54 -14.78 3.11 -15.31
C PHE A 54 -14.74 1.97 -14.26
N PRO A 55 -15.26 0.78 -14.60
CA PRO A 55 -15.06 -0.39 -13.77
C PRO A 55 -13.56 -0.65 -13.53
N TYR A 56 -13.16 -0.91 -12.29
CA TYR A 56 -11.74 -1.07 -11.93
C TYR A 56 -11.03 -2.15 -12.76
N GLY A 57 -11.71 -3.28 -13.03
CA GLY A 57 -11.14 -4.33 -13.88
C GLY A 57 -10.86 -3.89 -15.32
N PHE A 58 -11.69 -3.01 -15.87
CA PHE A 58 -11.47 -2.44 -17.19
C PHE A 58 -10.26 -1.48 -17.18
N ALA A 59 -10.21 -0.57 -16.20
CA ALA A 59 -9.08 0.35 -16.05
C ALA A 59 -7.76 -0.41 -15.83
N ASP A 60 -7.77 -1.46 -14.99
CA ASP A 60 -6.61 -2.35 -14.82
C ASP A 60 -6.20 -3.05 -16.12
N ALA A 61 -7.16 -3.51 -16.93
CA ALA A 61 -6.87 -4.14 -18.21
C ALA A 61 -6.23 -3.18 -19.22
N VAL A 62 -6.68 -1.91 -19.25
CA VAL A 62 -6.09 -0.86 -20.09
C VAL A 62 -4.64 -0.55 -19.67
N ASN A 63 -4.36 -0.49 -18.36
CA ASN A 63 -3.04 -0.18 -17.84
C ASN A 63 -2.07 -1.39 -17.86
N ALA A 64 -2.61 -2.62 -17.92
CA ALA A 64 -1.83 -3.85 -17.79
C ALA A 64 -0.70 -4.02 -18.82
N PRO A 65 -0.85 -3.71 -20.12
CA PRO A 65 0.24 -3.86 -21.08
C PRO A 65 1.47 -3.03 -20.71
N PHE A 66 1.24 -1.77 -20.34
CA PHE A 66 2.31 -0.88 -19.89
C PHE A 66 3.00 -1.39 -18.63
N LEU A 67 2.24 -1.75 -17.60
CA LEU A 67 2.78 -2.26 -16.34
C LEU A 67 3.51 -3.61 -16.52
N ARG A 68 3.04 -4.46 -17.44
CA ARG A 68 3.72 -5.73 -17.78
C ARG A 68 5.07 -5.48 -18.45
N LEU A 69 5.13 -4.53 -19.37
CA LEU A 69 6.37 -4.17 -20.05
C LEU A 69 7.36 -3.53 -19.08
N ARG A 70 6.90 -2.59 -18.26
CA ARG A 70 7.74 -1.83 -17.30
C ARG A 70 8.32 -2.71 -16.21
N TYR A 71 7.53 -3.69 -15.70
CA TYR A 71 7.88 -4.57 -14.59
C TYR A 71 7.89 -6.06 -15.00
N ARG A 72 8.42 -6.38 -16.19
CA ARG A 72 8.39 -7.73 -16.77
C ARG A 72 9.19 -8.76 -15.99
N ASP A 73 10.29 -8.35 -15.40
CA ASP A 73 11.29 -9.26 -14.79
C ASP A 73 11.12 -9.47 -13.28
N MET A 74 9.97 -9.05 -12.69
CA MET A 74 9.72 -9.17 -11.24
C MET A 74 9.97 -10.57 -10.69
N GLY A 75 9.57 -11.62 -11.42
CA GLY A 75 9.77 -13.00 -10.99
C GLY A 75 11.23 -13.39 -10.81
N LYS A 76 12.11 -12.88 -11.68
CA LYS A 76 13.56 -13.09 -11.56
C LYS A 76 14.18 -12.41 -10.35
N LEU A 77 13.51 -11.36 -9.84
CA LEU A 77 13.90 -10.60 -8.67
C LEU A 77 13.33 -11.17 -7.37
N GLY A 78 12.60 -12.29 -7.42
CA GLY A 78 11.95 -12.90 -6.26
C GLY A 78 10.62 -12.27 -5.88
N LEU A 79 10.06 -11.40 -6.72
CA LEU A 79 8.80 -10.71 -6.49
C LEU A 79 7.65 -11.42 -7.21
N GLN A 80 6.55 -11.68 -6.51
CA GLN A 80 5.35 -12.26 -7.10
C GLN A 80 4.36 -11.17 -7.47
N LYS A 81 3.89 -11.18 -8.72
CA LYS A 81 2.86 -10.26 -9.17
C LYS A 81 1.48 -10.71 -8.69
N SER A 82 0.67 -9.76 -8.22
CA SER A 82 -0.73 -10.03 -7.88
C SER A 82 -1.53 -10.45 -9.12
N ALA A 83 -2.45 -11.40 -8.92
CA ALA A 83 -3.39 -11.86 -9.97
C ALA A 83 -4.39 -10.76 -10.38
N LYS A 84 -4.75 -9.87 -9.44
CA LYS A 84 -5.63 -8.73 -9.69
C LYS A 84 -4.79 -7.47 -9.85
N GLY A 85 -5.27 -6.56 -10.70
CA GLY A 85 -4.62 -5.27 -10.94
C GLY A 85 -4.65 -4.33 -9.72
N PRO A 86 -3.88 -3.23 -9.77
CA PRO A 86 -3.73 -2.31 -8.64
C PRO A 86 -5.05 -1.70 -8.18
N LEU A 87 -5.90 -1.24 -9.12
CA LEU A 87 -7.16 -0.57 -8.80
C LEU A 87 -8.17 -1.55 -8.20
N THR A 88 -8.28 -2.76 -8.76
CA THR A 88 -9.14 -3.82 -8.23
C THR A 88 -8.71 -4.25 -6.82
N ASN A 89 -7.42 -4.44 -6.58
CA ASN A 89 -6.92 -4.79 -5.25
C ASN A 89 -7.14 -3.68 -4.21
N MET A 90 -7.01 -2.43 -4.63
CA MET A 90 -7.29 -1.29 -3.76
C MET A 90 -8.77 -1.25 -3.36
N ALA A 91 -9.68 -1.44 -4.33
CA ALA A 91 -11.12 -1.41 -4.09
C ALA A 91 -11.61 -2.57 -3.22
N GLU A 92 -11.11 -3.81 -3.47
CA GLU A 92 -11.60 -5.00 -2.78
C GLU A 92 -10.91 -5.26 -1.44
N LYS A 93 -9.61 -4.96 -1.34
CA LYS A 93 -8.77 -5.34 -0.19
C LYS A 93 -8.15 -4.15 0.53
N SER A 94 -8.45 -2.92 0.11
CA SER A 94 -7.81 -1.70 0.61
C SER A 94 -6.27 -1.76 0.59
N ARG A 95 -5.70 -2.53 -0.36
CA ARG A 95 -4.26 -2.67 -0.53
C ARG A 95 -3.75 -1.68 -1.56
N THR A 96 -3.06 -0.67 -1.10
CA THR A 96 -2.39 0.31 -1.95
C THR A 96 -1.19 -0.34 -2.66
N PRO A 97 -1.03 -0.16 -3.98
CA PRO A 97 0.18 -0.59 -4.68
C PRO A 97 1.39 0.22 -4.19
N LEU A 98 2.59 -0.33 -4.37
CA LEU A 98 3.82 0.46 -4.25
C LEU A 98 3.83 1.49 -5.39
N ILE A 99 3.98 2.75 -5.07
CA ILE A 99 4.30 3.81 -6.03
C ILE A 99 5.83 3.83 -6.17
N ASP A 100 6.31 3.39 -7.33
CA ASP A 100 7.75 3.26 -7.59
C ASP A 100 8.36 4.62 -7.87
N ILE A 101 9.12 5.13 -6.91
CA ILE A 101 9.89 6.38 -7.00
C ILE A 101 11.38 6.16 -7.24
N GLY A 102 11.77 4.89 -7.57
CA GLY A 102 13.17 4.51 -7.78
C GLY A 102 13.53 3.17 -7.12
N THR A 103 12.73 2.69 -6.19
CA THR A 103 12.97 1.44 -5.45
C THR A 103 13.22 0.26 -6.39
N MET A 104 12.43 0.14 -7.48
CA MET A 104 12.63 -0.94 -8.45
C MET A 104 13.95 -0.84 -9.21
N ALA A 105 14.44 0.37 -9.46
CA ALA A 105 15.76 0.54 -10.09
C ALA A 105 16.89 0.00 -9.19
N GLU A 106 16.83 0.28 -7.90
CA GLU A 106 17.82 -0.21 -6.93
C GLU A 106 17.72 -1.73 -6.70
N ILE A 107 16.51 -2.31 -6.76
CA ILE A 107 16.31 -3.76 -6.74
C ILE A 107 16.91 -4.40 -8.01
N ILE A 108 16.67 -3.84 -9.19
CA ILE A 108 17.21 -4.33 -10.47
C ILE A 108 18.74 -4.20 -10.49
N ALA A 109 19.30 -3.14 -9.94
CA ALA A 109 20.73 -2.92 -9.80
C ALA A 109 21.39 -3.86 -8.76
N GLY A 110 20.59 -4.61 -7.99
CA GLY A 110 21.07 -5.53 -6.95
C GLY A 110 21.52 -4.86 -5.66
N LYS A 111 21.27 -3.57 -5.50
CA LYS A 111 21.57 -2.83 -4.25
C LYS A 111 20.55 -3.12 -3.15
N ILE A 112 19.30 -3.43 -3.54
CA ILE A 112 18.26 -3.93 -2.64
C ILE A 112 17.97 -5.39 -2.99
N ARG A 113 18.25 -6.30 -2.05
CA ARG A 113 18.02 -7.74 -2.22
C ARG A 113 16.63 -8.13 -1.73
N ILE A 114 15.91 -8.95 -2.49
CA ILE A 114 14.60 -9.46 -2.10
C ILE A 114 14.72 -10.79 -1.38
N TYR A 115 14.04 -10.87 -0.25
CA TYR A 115 13.86 -12.06 0.56
C TYR A 115 12.37 -12.38 0.67
N PRO A 116 11.99 -13.66 0.81
CA PRO A 116 10.59 -14.04 1.03
C PRO A 116 10.14 -13.69 2.46
N GLY A 117 8.99 -14.24 2.88
CA GLY A 117 8.50 -14.05 4.25
C GLY A 117 9.48 -14.58 5.29
N ILE A 118 9.54 -13.92 6.44
CA ILE A 118 10.32 -14.36 7.59
C ILE A 118 9.59 -15.53 8.25
N GLU A 119 10.32 -16.59 8.55
CA GLU A 119 9.86 -17.73 9.35
C GLU A 119 10.17 -17.51 10.83
N SER A 120 11.41 -17.15 11.14
CA SER A 120 11.86 -16.88 12.51
C SER A 120 13.07 -15.94 12.49
N SER A 121 13.44 -15.43 13.66
CA SER A 121 14.70 -14.69 13.84
C SER A 121 15.31 -15.04 15.19
N ASP A 122 16.63 -15.13 15.22
CA ASP A 122 17.43 -15.29 16.43
C ASP A 122 18.51 -14.23 16.45
N ARG A 123 18.40 -13.29 17.38
CA ARG A 123 19.29 -12.13 17.51
C ARG A 123 19.39 -11.35 16.19
N GLN A 124 20.51 -11.49 15.47
CA GLN A 124 20.79 -10.80 14.20
C GLN A 124 20.48 -11.66 12.97
N GLN A 125 20.35 -12.99 13.15
CA GLN A 125 20.07 -13.91 12.06
C GLN A 125 18.57 -14.03 11.80
N VAL A 126 18.18 -13.85 10.54
CA VAL A 126 16.80 -13.99 10.07
C VAL A 126 16.71 -15.21 9.17
N HIS A 127 15.74 -16.09 9.49
CA HIS A 127 15.43 -17.28 8.71
C HIS A 127 14.19 -17.02 7.85
N PHE A 128 14.25 -17.38 6.58
CA PHE A 128 13.17 -17.14 5.63
C PHE A 128 12.46 -18.45 5.27
N VAL A 129 11.18 -18.33 4.88
CA VAL A 129 10.32 -19.49 4.56
C VAL A 129 10.80 -20.37 3.40
N ASP A 130 11.80 -19.96 2.66
CA ASP A 130 12.45 -20.75 1.59
C ASP A 130 13.73 -21.45 2.06
N GLY A 131 14.04 -21.41 3.36
CA GLY A 131 15.21 -22.03 3.98
C GLY A 131 16.48 -21.20 3.92
N ARG A 132 16.48 -20.02 3.30
CA ARG A 132 17.61 -19.08 3.37
C ARG A 132 17.71 -18.44 4.74
N SER A 133 18.92 -18.06 5.13
CA SER A 133 19.19 -17.27 6.33
C SER A 133 20.17 -16.14 5.98
N ALA A 134 20.05 -15.03 6.66
CA ALA A 134 20.96 -13.90 6.52
C ALA A 134 21.03 -13.09 7.83
N ASP A 135 22.17 -12.45 8.05
CA ASP A 135 22.42 -11.60 9.21
C ASP A 135 22.12 -10.14 8.86
N PHE A 136 21.50 -9.43 9.80
CA PHE A 136 21.18 -8.02 9.67
C PHE A 136 21.48 -7.27 10.97
N ASP A 137 22.11 -6.10 10.86
CA ASP A 137 22.38 -5.22 11.99
C ASP A 137 21.13 -4.52 12.50
N ALA A 138 20.15 -4.31 11.61
CA ALA A 138 18.88 -3.66 11.93
C ALA A 138 17.72 -4.24 11.11
N ILE A 139 16.55 -4.31 11.75
CA ILE A 139 15.29 -4.72 11.11
C ILE A 139 14.27 -3.59 11.27
N ILE A 140 13.74 -3.09 10.16
CA ILE A 140 12.72 -2.04 10.11
C ILE A 140 11.39 -2.66 9.72
N LEU A 141 10.40 -2.58 10.60
CA LEU A 141 9.07 -3.13 10.37
C LEU A 141 8.20 -2.10 9.64
N ALA A 142 8.11 -2.20 8.32
CA ALA A 142 7.25 -1.38 7.47
C ALA A 142 6.01 -2.16 7.00
N THR A 143 5.35 -2.84 7.95
CA THR A 143 4.28 -3.81 7.71
C THR A 143 2.89 -3.20 7.59
N GLY A 144 2.78 -1.87 7.69
CA GLY A 144 1.55 -1.08 7.65
C GLY A 144 0.96 -0.83 9.04
N TYR A 145 -0.13 -0.06 9.06
CA TYR A 145 -0.82 0.34 10.28
C TYR A 145 -2.25 -0.19 10.31
N ARG A 146 -2.76 -0.39 11.51
CA ARG A 146 -4.17 -0.68 11.77
C ARG A 146 -4.77 0.46 12.58
N PRO A 147 -5.96 0.96 12.23
CA PRO A 147 -6.56 2.12 12.88
C PRO A 147 -6.89 1.93 14.36
N SER A 148 -7.18 0.70 14.80
CA SER A 148 -7.51 0.34 16.20
C SER A 148 -8.56 1.25 16.85
N LEU A 149 -9.64 1.56 16.12
CA LEU A 149 -10.69 2.49 16.57
C LEU A 149 -11.39 2.05 17.83
N GLU A 150 -11.54 0.75 18.06
CA GLU A 150 -12.13 0.18 19.26
C GLU A 150 -11.40 0.61 20.54
N THR A 151 -10.08 0.77 20.48
CA THR A 151 -9.27 1.26 21.60
C THR A 151 -9.55 2.72 21.94
N ILE A 152 -9.88 3.54 20.92
CA ILE A 152 -10.13 4.97 21.09
C ILE A 152 -11.60 5.25 21.39
N LEU A 153 -12.49 4.44 20.84
CA LEU A 153 -13.96 4.60 20.90
C LEU A 153 -14.63 3.27 21.28
N PRO A 154 -14.38 2.72 22.49
CA PRO A 154 -14.91 1.41 22.89
C PRO A 154 -16.44 1.35 22.91
N ASP A 155 -17.11 2.46 23.27
CA ASP A 155 -18.57 2.55 23.32
C ASP A 155 -19.25 2.50 21.94
N PHE A 156 -18.48 2.54 20.87
CA PHE A 156 -18.98 2.52 19.50
C PHE A 156 -18.55 1.27 18.71
N ALA A 157 -18.18 0.20 19.41
CA ALA A 157 -17.66 -1.02 18.79
C ALA A 157 -18.59 -1.61 17.72
N GLU A 158 -19.92 -1.47 17.90
CA GLU A 158 -20.91 -1.92 16.92
C GLU A 158 -20.87 -1.15 15.57
N LYS A 159 -20.26 0.04 15.55
CA LYS A 159 -20.07 0.86 14.32
C LYS A 159 -18.84 0.45 13.53
N PHE A 160 -18.00 -0.44 14.07
CA PHE A 160 -16.76 -0.85 13.44
C PHE A 160 -16.87 -2.22 12.79
N GLU A 161 -16.11 -2.43 11.72
CA GLU A 161 -15.90 -3.71 11.06
C GLU A 161 -14.57 -4.28 11.53
N GLY A 162 -14.62 -5.44 12.22
CA GLY A 162 -13.45 -6.10 12.76
C GLY A 162 -12.67 -5.27 13.78
N ALA A 163 -13.33 -4.43 14.57
CA ALA A 163 -12.75 -3.57 15.62
C ALA A 163 -11.81 -2.44 15.10
N GLU A 164 -11.53 -2.39 13.80
CA GLU A 164 -10.46 -1.56 13.22
C GLU A 164 -10.97 -0.39 12.40
N ARG A 165 -12.09 -0.56 11.67
CA ARG A 165 -12.57 0.42 10.68
C ARG A 165 -14.05 0.73 10.87
N PRO A 166 -14.50 1.95 10.56
CA PRO A 166 -15.92 2.24 10.48
C PRO A 166 -16.58 1.36 9.43
N LYS A 167 -17.76 0.83 9.72
CA LYS A 167 -18.59 0.17 8.69
C LYS A 167 -18.87 1.14 7.56
N ARG A 168 -19.01 0.63 6.34
CA ARG A 168 -19.24 1.48 5.14
C ARG A 168 -20.39 2.48 5.30
N ARG A 169 -21.46 2.09 6.00
CA ARG A 169 -22.60 2.97 6.29
C ARG A 169 -22.24 4.14 7.21
N GLU A 170 -21.26 3.95 8.10
CA GLU A 170 -20.82 4.97 9.07
C GLU A 170 -19.89 6.02 8.42
N LEU A 171 -19.41 5.75 7.20
CA LEU A 171 -18.66 6.71 6.39
C LEU A 171 -19.55 7.75 5.71
N GLN A 172 -20.88 7.55 5.77
CA GLN A 172 -21.84 8.50 5.21
C GLN A 172 -22.16 9.58 6.24
N PRO A 173 -22.21 10.87 5.86
CA PRO A 173 -22.65 11.93 6.75
C PRO A 173 -24.07 11.69 7.23
N GLY A 174 -24.33 11.88 8.53
CA GLY A 174 -25.70 11.89 9.02
C GLY A 174 -26.01 11.04 10.25
N ASN A 175 -25.06 10.30 10.82
CA ASN A 175 -25.28 9.46 12.00
C ASN A 175 -24.83 10.14 13.29
N ASP A 176 -25.76 10.34 14.24
CA ASP A 176 -25.57 10.62 15.67
C ASP A 176 -24.49 11.67 16.05
N GLY A 177 -24.17 12.58 15.14
CA GLY A 177 -23.18 13.61 15.36
C GLY A 177 -21.70 13.16 15.28
N MET A 178 -21.46 11.87 15.04
CA MET A 178 -20.13 11.32 14.81
C MET A 178 -19.86 11.17 13.31
N TYR A 179 -18.70 11.58 12.86
CA TYR A 179 -18.28 11.51 11.47
C TYR A 179 -16.88 10.90 11.36
N PHE A 180 -16.70 10.06 10.35
CA PHE A 180 -15.40 9.44 10.05
C PHE A 180 -14.86 10.01 8.73
N CYS A 181 -13.61 10.49 8.74
CA CYS A 181 -12.94 11.05 7.58
C CYS A 181 -11.59 10.36 7.38
N GLY A 182 -11.25 10.07 6.12
CA GLY A 182 -9.95 9.46 5.78
C GLY A 182 -9.90 7.93 5.85
N PHE A 183 -11.01 7.26 6.09
CA PHE A 183 -11.09 5.80 6.11
C PHE A 183 -11.45 5.18 4.75
N ASN A 184 -11.81 6.01 3.78
CA ASN A 184 -12.19 5.57 2.45
C ASN A 184 -10.95 5.54 1.55
N THR A 185 -10.44 4.34 1.28
CA THR A 185 -9.26 4.17 0.42
C THR A 185 -9.67 4.37 -1.04
N ALA A 186 -9.27 5.51 -1.63
CA ALA A 186 -9.56 5.83 -3.01
C ALA A 186 -8.29 5.81 -3.88
N SER A 187 -8.41 5.28 -5.09
CA SER A 187 -7.33 5.28 -6.10
C SER A 187 -6.91 6.68 -6.56
N THR A 188 -7.74 7.68 -6.27
CA THR A 188 -7.53 9.09 -6.62
C THR A 188 -6.68 9.87 -5.62
N GLY A 189 -6.16 9.19 -4.61
CA GLY A 189 -5.32 9.76 -3.56
C GLY A 189 -6.08 10.06 -2.27
N LEU A 190 -5.48 9.69 -1.13
CA LEU A 190 -6.10 9.80 0.19
C LEU A 190 -6.40 11.25 0.59
N LEU A 191 -5.46 12.17 0.39
CA LEU A 191 -5.66 13.59 0.75
C LEU A 191 -6.81 14.24 -0.04
N ARG A 192 -6.92 13.91 -1.34
CA ARG A 192 -8.05 14.36 -2.15
C ARG A 192 -9.37 13.82 -1.62
N GLN A 193 -9.41 12.54 -1.27
CA GLN A 193 -10.61 11.89 -0.73
C GLN A 193 -11.03 12.49 0.62
N ILE A 194 -10.08 12.75 1.52
CA ILE A 194 -10.32 13.46 2.78
C ILE A 194 -10.95 14.82 2.53
N GLY A 195 -10.45 15.60 1.57
CA GLY A 195 -11.03 16.89 1.21
C GLY A 195 -12.49 16.80 0.74
N ILE A 196 -12.81 15.79 -0.08
CA ILE A 196 -14.20 15.55 -0.56
C ILE A 196 -15.11 15.18 0.64
N GLU A 197 -14.65 14.27 1.49
CA GLU A 197 -15.38 13.83 2.68
C GLU A 197 -15.62 14.98 3.66
N ALA A 198 -14.61 15.80 3.93
CA ALA A 198 -14.70 16.95 4.81
C ALA A 198 -15.77 17.95 4.34
N VAL A 199 -15.83 18.25 3.04
CA VAL A 199 -16.87 19.11 2.46
C VAL A 199 -18.26 18.49 2.63
N SER A 200 -18.41 17.18 2.39
CA SER A 200 -19.66 16.46 2.56
C SER A 200 -20.14 16.48 4.02
N ILE A 201 -19.23 16.26 4.97
CA ILE A 201 -19.52 16.31 6.41
C ILE A 201 -19.97 17.74 6.82
N ALA A 202 -19.25 18.78 6.36
CA ALA A 202 -19.58 20.16 6.68
C ALA A 202 -20.98 20.54 6.17
N ARG A 203 -21.34 20.15 4.95
CA ARG A 203 -22.70 20.38 4.40
C ARG A 203 -23.77 19.69 5.21
N SER A 204 -23.61 18.41 5.50
CA SER A 204 -24.54 17.64 6.33
C SER A 204 -24.74 18.24 7.74
N ARG A 205 -23.72 18.91 8.28
CA ARG A 205 -23.82 19.60 9.56
C ARG A 205 -24.58 20.93 9.47
N ALA A 206 -24.44 21.64 8.36
CA ALA A 206 -25.12 22.92 8.13
C ALA A 206 -26.62 22.78 7.85
N GLU A 207 -27.06 21.61 7.39
CA GLU A 207 -28.46 21.30 7.08
C GLU A 207 -29.27 20.81 8.30
N ARG A 208 -28.64 20.66 9.47
CA ARG A 208 -29.23 20.28 10.76
C ARG A 208 -29.39 21.49 11.67
#